data_86bbd90a7e043de1918149cfa8575db7
#
_entry.id   86bbd90a7e043de1918149cfa8575db7
#
_cell.length_a   1.000
_cell.length_b   1.000
_cell.length_c   1.000
_cell.angle_alpha   90.00
_cell.angle_beta   90.00
_cell.angle_gamma   90.00
#
_symmetry.space_group_name_H-M   'P 1'
#
loop_
_entity.id
_entity.type
_entity.pdbx_description
1 polymer ?
#
loop_
_entity_poly.entity_id
_entity_poly.type
_entity_poly.pdbx_seq_one_letter_code
_entity_poly.pdbx_strand_id
1 'polypeptide(L)'
;ILEYTIRHGFDINNKEALGDEPILTTTKDNRSISIEGSILFRIDKANAPELWENIGDNFVSKVVRPYSRSRISHVLSEVNSKDIPHSRSQIEETLKNELNQLFSDKGIIVEGVLLSDVKILENTIGTERIVFASPTK
;
A
#
# COMPACT_ATOMS: atom_id res chain seq x y z
N ILE A 1 7.71 13.99 -8.35
CA ILE A 1 6.83 12.98 -7.75
C ILE A 1 7.59 11.68 -7.59
N LEU A 2 7.45 11.10 -6.42
CA LEU A 2 8.06 9.82 -6.11
C LEU A 2 6.99 8.74 -6.08
N GLU A 3 7.42 7.50 -6.28
CA GLU A 3 6.48 6.39 -6.26
C GLU A 3 7.00 5.31 -5.32
N TYR A 4 6.15 4.89 -4.37
CA TYR A 4 6.43 3.73 -3.53
C TYR A 4 5.62 2.58 -4.09
N THR A 5 6.30 1.57 -4.61
CA THR A 5 5.66 0.48 -5.35
C THR A 5 5.55 -0.77 -4.49
N ILE A 6 4.36 -1.36 -4.44
CA ILE A 6 4.11 -2.59 -3.72
C ILE A 6 3.76 -3.63 -4.76
N ARG A 7 4.62 -4.62 -4.96
CA ARG A 7 4.37 -5.63 -5.97
C ARG A 7 5.13 -6.92 -5.69
N HIS A 8 4.65 -7.98 -6.28
CA HIS A 8 5.31 -9.28 -6.16
C HIS A 8 6.67 -9.22 -6.82
N GLY A 9 7.64 -9.78 -6.15
CA GLY A 9 8.99 -9.81 -6.70
C GLY A 9 9.74 -8.50 -6.60
N PHE A 10 9.25 -7.55 -5.82
CA PHE A 10 9.96 -6.29 -5.66
C PHE A 10 11.32 -6.56 -5.00
N ASP A 11 12.38 -5.99 -5.57
CA ASP A 11 13.73 -6.19 -5.02
C ASP A 11 14.02 -5.09 -4.02
N ILE A 12 13.89 -5.39 -2.74
CA ILE A 12 14.10 -4.38 -1.70
C ILE A 12 15.56 -4.01 -1.56
N ASN A 13 16.46 -4.76 -2.21
CA ASN A 13 17.86 -4.41 -2.18
C ASN A 13 18.23 -3.40 -3.26
N ASN A 14 17.32 -3.08 -4.15
CA ASN A 14 17.56 -2.09 -5.19
C ASN A 14 17.39 -0.72 -4.57
N LYS A 15 18.49 -0.03 -4.36
CA LYS A 15 18.45 1.25 -3.66
C LYS A 15 17.86 2.38 -4.47
N GLU A 16 17.68 2.16 -5.76
CA GLU A 16 17.10 3.21 -6.60
C GLU A 16 15.60 3.15 -6.67
N ALA A 17 14.99 2.10 -6.12
CA ALA A 17 13.55 1.94 -6.15
C ALA A 17 12.99 1.94 -4.74
N LEU A 18 11.84 2.56 -4.57
CA LEU A 18 11.14 2.56 -3.29
C LEU A 18 10.00 1.57 -3.40
N GLY A 19 9.90 0.68 -2.45
CA GLY A 19 8.80 -0.25 -2.50
C GLY A 19 8.96 -1.45 -1.57
N ASP A 20 8.12 -2.44 -1.79
CA ASP A 20 8.06 -3.60 -0.92
C ASP A 20 7.27 -4.70 -1.60
N GLU A 21 7.19 -5.84 -0.92
CA GLU A 21 6.40 -6.97 -1.34
C GLU A 21 4.91 -6.70 -1.11
N PRO A 22 4.03 -7.50 -1.69
CA PRO A 22 2.59 -7.29 -1.52
C PRO A 22 2.16 -7.30 -0.07
N ILE A 23 1.06 -6.62 0.19
CA ILE A 23 0.50 -6.56 1.53
C ILE A 23 -0.50 -7.71 1.67
N LEU A 24 -0.37 -8.45 2.76
CA LEU A 24 -1.29 -9.54 3.04
C LEU A 24 -2.21 -9.12 4.17
N THR A 25 -3.50 -9.27 3.96
CA THR A 25 -4.45 -8.96 5.01
C THR A 25 -5.70 -9.80 4.80
N THR A 26 -6.69 -9.62 5.66
CA THR A 26 -7.92 -10.37 5.63
C THR A 26 -9.08 -9.38 5.47
N THR A 27 -10.00 -9.69 4.56
CA THR A 27 -11.15 -8.82 4.32
C THR A 27 -12.17 -8.99 5.42
N LYS A 28 -13.21 -8.16 5.36
CA LYS A 28 -14.28 -8.21 6.37
C LYS A 28 -14.96 -9.57 6.38
N ASP A 29 -15.07 -10.22 5.22
CA ASP A 29 -15.70 -11.55 5.14
C ASP A 29 -14.67 -12.65 5.32
N ASN A 30 -13.54 -12.35 5.93
CA ASN A 30 -12.51 -13.33 6.31
C ASN A 30 -11.83 -14.04 5.14
N ARG A 31 -11.68 -13.36 4.03
CA ARG A 31 -10.91 -13.88 2.92
C ARG A 31 -9.50 -13.30 2.98
N SER A 32 -8.51 -14.14 2.84
CA SER A 32 -7.12 -13.66 2.80
C SER A 32 -6.85 -13.07 1.44
N ILE A 33 -6.23 -11.90 1.40
CA ILE A 33 -5.93 -11.23 0.14
C ILE A 33 -4.50 -10.74 0.10
N SER A 34 -3.99 -10.58 -1.12
CA SER A 34 -2.69 -10.01 -1.39
C SER A 34 -2.92 -8.75 -2.21
N ILE A 35 -2.33 -7.65 -1.80
CA ILE A 35 -2.58 -6.35 -2.39
C ILE A 35 -1.31 -5.79 -3.00
N GLU A 36 -1.42 -5.35 -4.27
CA GLU A 36 -0.34 -4.66 -4.95
C GLU A 36 -0.84 -3.29 -5.37
N GLY A 37 0.05 -2.34 -5.34
CA GLY A 37 -0.33 -0.99 -5.71
C GLY A 37 0.84 -0.03 -5.61
N SER A 38 0.53 1.26 -5.67
CA SER A 38 1.53 2.30 -5.62
C SER A 38 1.01 3.49 -4.85
N ILE A 39 1.93 4.17 -4.18
CA ILE A 39 1.64 5.44 -3.52
C ILE A 39 2.46 6.48 -4.24
N LEU A 40 1.79 7.47 -4.81
CA LEU A 40 2.46 8.57 -5.49
C LEU A 40 2.50 9.74 -4.52
N PHE A 41 3.69 10.26 -4.28
CA PHE A 41 3.83 11.30 -3.27
C PHE A 41 4.95 12.27 -3.64
N ARG A 42 4.99 13.39 -2.94
CA ARG A 42 6.08 14.33 -3.07
C ARG A 42 6.48 14.83 -1.69
N ILE A 43 7.68 15.36 -1.60
CA ILE A 43 8.20 15.86 -0.34
C ILE A 43 8.01 17.36 -0.30
N ASP A 44 7.46 17.84 0.81
CA ASP A 44 7.33 19.27 1.04
C ASP A 44 8.43 19.65 2.03
N LYS A 45 9.58 20.01 1.51
CA LYS A 45 10.74 20.26 2.37
C LYS A 45 10.56 21.47 3.26
N ALA A 46 9.66 22.36 2.92
CA ALA A 46 9.41 23.52 3.74
C ALA A 46 8.81 23.13 5.09
N ASN A 47 8.09 22.01 5.13
CA ASN A 47 7.43 21.58 6.35
C ASN A 47 8.17 20.48 7.10
N ALA A 48 9.22 19.93 6.54
CA ALA A 48 9.97 18.88 7.22
C ALA A 48 11.45 18.89 6.86
N PRO A 49 12.10 20.06 6.93
CA PRO A 49 13.49 20.13 6.48
C PRO A 49 14.44 19.32 7.34
N GLU A 50 14.26 19.33 8.64
CA GLU A 50 15.17 18.61 9.52
C GLU A 50 15.09 17.11 9.35
N LEU A 51 13.86 16.60 9.26
CA LEU A 51 13.68 15.17 9.10
C LEU A 51 14.29 14.71 7.79
N TRP A 52 14.09 15.49 6.74
CA TRP A 52 14.61 15.13 5.43
C TRP A 52 16.14 15.17 5.41
N GLU A 53 16.73 16.20 6.02
CA GLU A 53 18.16 16.32 6.01
C GLU A 53 18.86 15.28 6.87
N ASN A 54 18.27 14.94 7.99
CA ASN A 54 18.90 14.03 8.93
C ASN A 54 18.74 12.56 8.55
N ILE A 55 17.61 12.20 7.94
CA ILE A 55 17.34 10.81 7.64
C ILE A 55 17.50 10.50 6.18
N GLY A 56 17.30 11.51 5.33
CA GLY A 56 17.49 11.33 3.89
C GLY A 56 16.54 10.29 3.31
N ASP A 57 17.10 9.43 2.47
CA ASP A 57 16.26 8.43 1.80
C ASP A 57 15.63 7.45 2.79
N ASN A 58 16.28 7.24 3.94
CA ASN A 58 15.71 6.34 4.93
C ASN A 58 14.43 6.87 5.53
N PHE A 59 14.22 8.17 5.49
CA PHE A 59 12.99 8.76 6.02
C PHE A 59 11.78 8.20 5.28
N VAL A 60 11.89 8.11 3.95
CA VAL A 60 10.78 7.59 3.15
C VAL A 60 10.51 6.13 3.54
N SER A 61 11.55 5.31 3.59
CA SER A 61 11.36 3.92 3.97
C SER A 61 10.81 3.77 5.37
N LYS A 62 11.27 4.59 6.30
CA LYS A 62 10.86 4.44 7.68
C LYS A 62 9.48 5.00 7.96
N VAL A 63 9.02 5.94 7.16
CA VAL A 63 7.72 6.56 7.38
C VAL A 63 6.69 6.07 6.37
N VAL A 64 7.00 6.14 5.09
CA VAL A 64 6.02 5.80 4.07
C VAL A 64 5.65 4.31 4.14
N ARG A 65 6.65 3.46 4.25
CA ARG A 65 6.42 2.03 4.23
C ARG A 65 5.49 1.54 5.34
N PRO A 66 5.80 1.77 6.62
CA PRO A 66 4.94 1.20 7.66
C PRO A 66 3.55 1.82 7.71
N TYR A 67 3.45 3.13 7.51
CA TYR A 67 2.14 3.77 7.57
C TYR A 67 1.28 3.36 6.37
N SER A 68 1.88 3.28 5.19
CA SER A 68 1.12 2.88 4.01
C SER A 68 0.62 1.46 4.12
N ARG A 69 1.48 0.55 4.55
CA ARG A 69 1.08 -0.84 4.69
C ARG A 69 0.00 -0.99 5.74
N SER A 70 0.14 -0.29 6.86
CA SER A 70 -0.83 -0.38 7.93
C SER A 70 -2.19 0.15 7.50
N ARG A 71 -2.22 1.31 6.84
CA ARG A 71 -3.50 1.89 6.44
C ARG A 71 -4.17 1.10 5.33
N ILE A 72 -3.40 0.63 4.36
CA ILE A 72 -3.96 -0.18 3.29
C ILE A 72 -4.55 -1.46 3.86
N SER A 73 -3.82 -2.11 4.75
CA SER A 73 -4.31 -3.32 5.39
C SER A 73 -5.60 -3.05 6.17
N HIS A 74 -5.63 -1.95 6.91
CA HIS A 74 -6.80 -1.62 7.72
C HIS A 74 -8.02 -1.33 6.86
N VAL A 75 -7.87 -0.51 5.84
CA VAL A 75 -9.00 -0.14 4.99
C VAL A 75 -9.57 -1.37 4.28
N LEU A 76 -8.69 -2.21 3.75
CA LEU A 76 -9.17 -3.40 3.05
C LEU A 76 -9.80 -4.41 4.01
N SER A 77 -9.40 -4.40 5.27
CA SER A 77 -9.98 -5.33 6.23
C SER A 77 -11.43 -4.98 6.57
N GLU A 78 -11.88 -3.80 6.17
CA GLU A 78 -13.23 -3.37 6.46
C GLU A 78 -14.16 -3.52 5.25
N VAL A 79 -13.67 -4.13 4.19
CA VAL A 79 -14.43 -4.27 2.96
C VAL A 79 -14.62 -5.76 2.67
N ASN A 80 -15.81 -6.14 2.20
CA ASN A 80 -16.02 -7.52 1.78
C ASN A 80 -15.28 -7.77 0.47
N SER A 81 -14.72 -8.96 0.31
CA SER A 81 -13.88 -9.24 -0.86
C SER A 81 -14.61 -9.00 -2.17
N LYS A 82 -15.89 -9.34 -2.23
CA LYS A 82 -16.64 -9.18 -3.47
C LYS A 82 -16.91 -7.72 -3.82
N ASP A 83 -16.82 -6.84 -2.84
CA ASP A 83 -17.07 -5.42 -3.08
C ASP A 83 -15.84 -4.66 -3.53
N ILE A 84 -14.66 -5.24 -3.38
CA ILE A 84 -13.42 -4.55 -3.71
C ILE A 84 -13.40 -4.04 -5.16
N PRO A 85 -13.76 -4.85 -6.16
CA PRO A 85 -13.71 -4.35 -7.53
C PRO A 85 -14.63 -3.16 -7.76
N HIS A 86 -15.77 -3.14 -7.11
CA HIS A 86 -16.73 -2.05 -7.30
C HIS A 86 -16.34 -0.81 -6.54
N SER A 87 -15.57 -0.97 -5.46
CA SER A 87 -15.23 0.14 -4.59
C SER A 87 -13.79 0.60 -4.76
N ARG A 88 -13.10 0.14 -5.80
CA ARG A 88 -11.67 0.43 -5.93
C ARG A 88 -11.36 1.91 -5.88
N SER A 89 -12.06 2.72 -6.66
CA SER A 89 -11.80 4.14 -6.68
C SER A 89 -12.06 4.80 -5.34
N GLN A 90 -13.12 4.37 -4.67
CA GLN A 90 -13.45 4.93 -3.37
C GLN A 90 -12.40 4.53 -2.33
N ILE A 91 -11.93 3.29 -2.39
CA ILE A 91 -10.87 2.83 -1.50
C ILE A 91 -9.60 3.64 -1.72
N GLU A 92 -9.24 3.85 -2.99
CA GLU A 92 -8.04 4.63 -3.30
C GLU A 92 -8.16 6.06 -2.78
N GLU A 93 -9.33 6.67 -2.91
CA GLU A 93 -9.53 8.03 -2.43
C GLU A 93 -9.48 8.08 -0.90
N THR A 94 -10.08 7.11 -0.24
CA THR A 94 -10.05 7.03 1.21
C THR A 94 -8.61 6.89 1.70
N LEU A 95 -7.83 6.03 1.04
CA LEU A 95 -6.43 5.84 1.43
C LEU A 95 -5.61 7.09 1.20
N LYS A 96 -5.85 7.78 0.08
CA LYS A 96 -5.14 9.02 -0.18
C LYS A 96 -5.41 10.03 0.93
N ASN A 97 -6.67 10.19 1.31
CA ASN A 97 -7.03 11.17 2.34
C ASN A 97 -6.46 10.79 3.71
N GLU A 98 -6.52 9.51 4.06
CA GLU A 98 -6.01 9.07 5.35
C GLU A 98 -4.50 9.20 5.43
N LEU A 99 -3.81 8.85 4.35
CA LEU A 99 -2.36 8.96 4.34
C LEU A 99 -1.93 10.42 4.37
N ASN A 100 -2.68 11.31 3.72
CA ASN A 100 -2.35 12.72 3.79
C ASN A 100 -2.50 13.25 5.21
N GLN A 101 -3.48 12.77 5.97
CA GLN A 101 -3.60 13.18 7.35
C GLN A 101 -2.42 12.69 8.19
N LEU A 102 -1.98 11.47 7.94
CA LEU A 102 -0.86 10.92 8.69
C LEU A 102 0.46 11.58 8.34
N PHE A 103 0.63 11.98 7.08
CA PHE A 103 1.90 12.50 6.62
C PHE A 103 2.01 14.02 6.61
N SER A 104 0.92 14.73 6.89
CA SER A 104 0.92 16.19 6.71
C SER A 104 1.96 16.86 7.58
N ASP A 105 2.16 16.38 8.81
CA ASP A 105 3.13 16.98 9.71
C ASP A 105 4.54 16.44 9.49
N LYS A 106 4.71 15.57 8.50
CA LYS A 106 6.01 15.00 8.18
C LYS A 106 6.55 15.48 6.85
N GLY A 107 5.81 16.41 6.23
CA GLY A 107 6.27 16.97 4.96
C GLY A 107 6.11 16.07 3.77
N ILE A 108 5.21 15.09 3.84
CA ILE A 108 4.92 14.21 2.74
C ILE A 108 3.51 14.47 2.27
N ILE A 109 3.34 14.69 0.98
CA ILE A 109 2.03 14.94 0.39
C ILE A 109 1.74 13.80 -0.58
N VAL A 110 0.63 13.10 -0.34
CA VAL A 110 0.26 11.98 -1.19
C VAL A 110 -0.59 12.50 -2.34
N GLU A 111 -0.11 12.27 -3.55
CA GLU A 111 -0.80 12.74 -4.74
C GLU A 111 -1.81 11.71 -5.23
N GLY A 112 -1.59 10.45 -4.93
CA GLY A 112 -2.52 9.42 -5.33
C GLY A 112 -2.16 8.07 -4.76
N VAL A 113 -3.16 7.20 -4.70
CA VAL A 113 -2.97 5.80 -4.30
C VAL A 113 -3.61 4.96 -5.39
N LEU A 114 -2.86 4.00 -5.91
CA LEU A 114 -3.35 3.12 -6.95
C LEU A 114 -3.32 1.69 -6.46
N LEU A 115 -4.45 1.01 -6.55
CA LEU A 115 -4.49 -0.43 -6.28
C LEU A 115 -4.39 -1.12 -7.62
N SER A 116 -3.24 -1.71 -7.89
CA SER A 116 -3.02 -2.33 -9.20
C SER A 116 -3.57 -3.74 -9.25
N ASP A 117 -3.56 -4.45 -8.13
CA ASP A 117 -4.03 -5.82 -8.13
C ASP A 117 -4.39 -6.26 -6.73
N VAL A 118 -5.50 -6.97 -6.59
CA VAL A 118 -5.91 -7.57 -5.32
C VAL A 118 -6.27 -9.01 -5.62
N LYS A 119 -5.57 -9.93 -4.98
CA LYS A 119 -5.75 -11.35 -5.24
C LYS A 119 -6.25 -12.04 -4.00
N ILE A 120 -7.14 -12.99 -4.18
CA ILE A 120 -7.65 -13.77 -3.07
C ILE A 120 -6.77 -15.00 -2.91
N LEU A 121 -6.32 -15.22 -1.69
CA LEU A 121 -5.52 -16.38 -1.37
C LEU A 121 -6.41 -17.42 -0.73
N GLU A 122 -6.31 -18.65 -1.19
CA GLU A 122 -7.12 -19.71 -0.64
C GLU A 122 -6.25 -20.80 -0.09
N ASN A 123 -6.70 -21.40 1.01
CA ASN A 123 -6.00 -22.51 1.57
C ASN A 123 -6.67 -23.79 1.15
N THR A 124 -5.90 -24.72 0.67
CA THR A 124 -6.43 -26.02 0.48
C THR A 124 -5.99 -26.82 1.69
N ILE A 125 -6.63 -27.92 1.93
CA ILE A 125 -6.35 -28.69 3.12
C ILE A 125 -4.87 -28.94 3.28
N GLY A 126 -4.34 -28.46 4.37
CA GLY A 126 -2.95 -28.70 4.71
C GLY A 126 -1.94 -27.96 3.87
N THR A 127 -2.38 -27.18 2.90
CA THR A 127 -1.46 -26.49 2.03
C THR A 127 -2.03 -25.14 1.66
N GLU A 128 -1.21 -24.14 1.82
CA GLU A 128 -1.63 -22.83 1.46
C GLU A 128 -1.34 -22.58 0.00
N ARG A 129 -2.31 -22.14 -0.73
CA ARG A 129 -2.13 -21.90 -2.14
C ARG A 129 -2.66 -20.53 -2.50
N ILE A 130 -1.98 -19.90 -3.43
CA ILE A 130 -2.40 -18.61 -3.90
C ILE A 130 -3.21 -18.83 -5.14
N VAL A 131 -4.48 -18.43 -5.08
CA VAL A 131 -5.35 -18.51 -6.21
C VAL A 131 -5.77 -17.10 -6.52
N PHE A 132 -5.37 -16.63 -7.68
CA PHE A 132 -5.67 -15.27 -8.03
C PHE A 132 -7.11 -15.18 -8.46
N ALA A 133 -7.76 -14.24 -7.84
CA ALA A 133 -9.12 -14.01 -8.17
C ALA A 133 -9.15 -13.33 -9.47
N SER A 134 -8.45 -13.78 -10.30
CA SER A 134 -8.40 -13.19 -11.49
C SER A 134 -9.53 -13.47 -12.09
N PRO A 135 -9.88 -12.62 -12.71
CA PRO A 135 -10.82 -12.86 -13.47
C PRO A 135 -10.62 -13.86 -14.39
N THR A 136 -9.59 -14.27 -14.43
CA THR A 136 -9.39 -15.24 -15.26
C THR A 136 -9.98 -16.31 -14.77
N LYS A 137 -10.44 -16.37 -14.34
CA LYS A 137 -10.80 -17.47 -14.11
C LYS A 137 -11.67 -17.29 -13.86
#